data_8140fa37f79949979f35ccbd9fd79aec
#
_entry.id   8140fa37f79949979f35ccbd9fd79aec
#
_cell.length_a   1.000
_cell.length_b   1.000
_cell.length_c   1.000
_cell.angle_alpha   90.00
_cell.angle_beta   90.00
_cell.angle_gamma   90.00
#
_symmetry.space_group_name_H-M   'P 1'
#
loop_
_entity.id
_entity.type
_entity.pdbx_description
1 polymer ?
#
loop_
_entity_poly.entity_id
_entity_poly.type
_entity_poly.pdbx_seq_one_letter_code
_entity_poly.pdbx_strand_id
1 'polypeptide(L)'
;GVKTDYKRIYSLVKKFGGIVAFDVASLSAYANLDCDYFDALFISPHKLLGGVGSCGLLAIKKVLANDDVPSFAGGGTVSYVSKNYHIFLKDQEALEEAGTPPILGLIRANLAYKLREEIGLATIYENESELSEYFCQRLREIPELVSYCPANLKRLAIFSFNVKNVAPYELSKILSKEYGIQTRAGCSCAGSY
;
A
#
# COMPACT_ATOMS: atom_id res chain seq x y z
N GLY A 1 2.49 -9.92 -5.10
CA GLY A 1 3.37 -10.28 -3.98
C GLY A 1 4.87 -10.12 -4.26
N VAL A 2 5.28 -9.82 -5.52
CA VAL A 2 6.71 -9.63 -5.86
C VAL A 2 7.25 -8.34 -5.24
N LYS A 3 8.39 -8.42 -4.58
CA LYS A 3 9.11 -7.25 -4.07
C LYS A 3 9.95 -6.66 -5.19
N THR A 4 9.64 -5.44 -5.58
CA THR A 4 10.37 -4.68 -6.60
C THR A 4 11.66 -4.09 -6.03
N ASP A 5 12.74 -4.05 -6.81
CA ASP A 5 13.98 -3.35 -6.44
C ASP A 5 13.79 -1.83 -6.57
N TYR A 6 13.17 -1.24 -5.57
CA TYR A 6 12.81 0.17 -5.57
C TYR A 6 14.03 1.11 -5.60
N LYS A 7 15.16 0.70 -5.01
CA LYS A 7 16.39 1.49 -5.01
C LYS A 7 16.98 1.60 -6.42
N ARG A 8 16.98 0.50 -7.15
CA ARG A 8 17.43 0.48 -8.54
C ARG A 8 16.51 1.30 -9.45
N ILE A 9 15.18 1.19 -9.27
CA ILE A 9 14.21 2.00 -10.02
C ILE A 9 14.44 3.48 -9.75
N TYR A 10 14.53 3.87 -8.47
CA TYR A 10 14.79 5.25 -8.09
C TYR A 10 16.07 5.78 -8.76
N SER A 11 17.17 5.04 -8.62
CA SER A 11 18.46 5.44 -9.19
C SER A 11 18.42 5.59 -10.71
N LEU A 12 17.67 4.71 -11.37
CA LEU A 12 17.51 4.78 -12.83
C LEU A 12 16.71 6.01 -13.27
N VAL A 13 15.55 6.24 -12.64
CA VAL A 13 14.66 7.37 -12.98
C VAL A 13 15.34 8.71 -12.69
N LYS A 14 16.10 8.79 -11.58
CA LYS A 14 16.82 10.02 -11.21
C LYS A 14 17.94 10.40 -12.19
N LYS A 15 18.50 9.46 -12.93
CA LYS A 15 19.45 9.77 -14.03
C LYS A 15 18.82 10.61 -15.14
N PHE A 16 17.51 10.54 -15.28
CA PHE A 16 16.77 11.32 -16.29
C PHE A 16 15.97 12.48 -15.68
N GLY A 17 16.25 12.84 -14.42
CA GLY A 17 15.56 13.94 -13.74
C GLY A 17 14.08 13.65 -13.37
N GLY A 18 13.66 12.39 -13.44
CA GLY A 18 12.28 12.00 -13.16
C GLY A 18 11.92 12.02 -11.68
N ILE A 19 10.61 11.98 -11.39
CA ILE A 19 10.02 11.86 -10.06
C ILE A 19 9.62 10.41 -9.83
N VAL A 20 9.86 9.90 -8.62
CA VAL A 20 9.53 8.51 -8.25
C VAL A 20 8.54 8.49 -7.11
N ALA A 21 7.35 8.03 -7.40
CA ALA A 21 6.30 7.76 -6.42
C ALA A 21 6.05 6.26 -6.34
N PHE A 22 5.96 5.71 -5.13
CA PHE A 22 5.64 4.30 -4.91
C PHE A 22 4.29 4.15 -4.22
N ASP A 23 3.47 3.24 -4.72
CA ASP A 23 2.33 2.70 -3.99
C ASP A 23 2.83 1.57 -3.09
N VAL A 24 2.81 1.82 -1.78
CA VAL A 24 3.22 0.85 -0.76
C VAL A 24 2.03 0.27 -0.01
N ALA A 25 0.84 0.34 -0.59
CA ALA A 25 -0.39 -0.13 0.04
C ALA A 25 -0.31 -1.58 0.54
N SER A 26 0.41 -2.46 -0.16
CA SER A 26 0.61 -3.85 0.26
C SER A 26 1.91 -4.07 1.05
N LEU A 27 2.89 -3.18 0.89
CA LEU A 27 4.22 -3.33 1.49
C LEU A 27 4.30 -2.75 2.90
N SER A 28 3.59 -1.66 3.18
CA SER A 28 3.70 -0.88 4.41
C SER A 28 3.43 -1.68 5.69
N ALA A 29 2.71 -2.80 5.61
CA ALA A 29 2.52 -3.70 6.75
C ALA A 29 3.77 -4.51 7.09
N TYR A 30 4.67 -4.74 6.13
CA TYR A 30 5.76 -5.72 6.21
C TYR A 30 7.15 -5.12 6.15
N ALA A 31 7.30 -3.90 5.64
CA ALA A 31 8.59 -3.27 5.48
C ALA A 31 8.49 -1.75 5.47
N ASN A 32 9.58 -1.10 5.82
CA ASN A 32 9.80 0.33 5.58
C ASN A 32 10.60 0.50 4.29
N LEU A 33 10.35 1.58 3.57
CA LEU A 33 11.23 2.06 2.52
C LEU A 33 12.20 3.09 3.10
N ASP A 34 13.41 3.08 2.58
CA ASP A 34 14.43 4.06 2.88
C ASP A 34 14.05 5.41 2.22
N CYS A 35 13.94 6.47 3.02
CA CYS A 35 13.47 7.78 2.59
C CYS A 35 14.35 8.46 1.53
N ASP A 36 15.58 8.00 1.36
CA ASP A 36 16.48 8.52 0.33
C ASP A 36 16.11 8.03 -1.08
N TYR A 37 15.25 7.02 -1.20
CA TYR A 37 14.94 6.34 -2.47
C TYR A 37 13.48 6.44 -2.91
N PHE A 38 12.81 7.52 -2.57
CA PHE A 38 11.52 7.90 -3.14
C PHE A 38 11.31 9.42 -3.06
N ASP A 39 10.42 9.92 -3.87
CA ASP A 39 9.98 11.32 -3.81
C ASP A 39 8.56 11.42 -3.21
N ALA A 40 7.73 10.37 -3.38
CA ALA A 40 6.43 10.25 -2.74
C ALA A 40 6.06 8.79 -2.45
N LEU A 41 5.23 8.57 -1.42
CA LEU A 41 4.65 7.27 -1.06
C LEU A 41 3.15 7.40 -0.88
N PHE A 42 2.40 6.48 -1.50
CA PHE A 42 0.99 6.26 -1.24
C PHE A 42 0.83 5.08 -0.26
N ILE A 43 0.23 5.34 0.89
CA ILE A 43 0.19 4.41 2.01
C ILE A 43 -1.26 4.10 2.38
N SER A 44 -1.55 2.83 2.65
CA SER A 44 -2.89 2.35 3.02
C SER A 44 -2.87 1.71 4.43
N PRO A 45 -2.91 2.50 5.51
CA PRO A 45 -2.80 1.98 6.88
C PRO A 45 -3.91 1.00 7.26
N HIS A 46 -5.06 1.03 6.56
CA HIS A 46 -6.15 0.08 6.78
C HIS A 46 -5.78 -1.37 6.46
N LYS A 47 -4.65 -1.62 5.79
CA LYS A 47 -4.10 -2.96 5.53
C LYS A 47 -3.16 -3.45 6.63
N LEU A 48 -2.79 -2.60 7.58
CA LEU A 48 -2.05 -3.02 8.76
C LEU A 48 -2.98 -3.73 9.76
N LEU A 49 -2.43 -4.57 10.61
CA LEU A 49 -3.16 -5.18 11.71
C LEU A 49 -3.74 -4.06 12.61
N GLY A 50 -5.05 -4.12 12.87
CA GLY A 50 -5.75 -3.08 13.63
C GLY A 50 -6.08 -1.79 12.86
N GLY A 51 -5.66 -1.67 11.60
CA GLY A 51 -5.79 -0.44 10.80
C GLY A 51 -7.13 -0.23 10.12
N VAL A 52 -8.08 -1.13 10.26
CA VAL A 52 -9.41 -1.02 9.63
C VAL A 52 -10.10 0.30 10.01
N GLY A 53 -10.57 1.03 8.98
CA GLY A 53 -11.18 2.35 9.17
C GLY A 53 -10.20 3.51 9.34
N SER A 54 -8.90 3.28 9.10
CA SER A 54 -7.91 4.35 8.97
C SER A 54 -8.02 5.05 7.62
N CYS A 55 -7.50 6.28 7.53
CA CYS A 55 -7.38 7.02 6.28
C CYS A 55 -6.17 6.54 5.47
N GLY A 56 -6.14 6.87 4.16
CA GLY A 56 -4.93 6.83 3.36
C GLY A 56 -3.96 7.94 3.77
N LEU A 57 -2.66 7.72 3.53
CA LEU A 57 -1.63 8.72 3.78
C LEU A 57 -0.79 8.93 2.52
N LEU A 58 -0.41 10.16 2.27
CA LEU A 58 0.58 10.56 1.28
C LEU A 58 1.80 11.15 1.99
N ALA A 59 2.97 10.52 1.82
CA ALA A 59 4.24 11.13 2.20
C ALA A 59 4.93 11.66 0.94
N ILE A 60 5.27 12.94 0.91
CA ILE A 60 5.86 13.60 -0.25
C ILE A 60 7.01 14.51 0.16
N LYS A 61 8.06 14.59 -0.68
CA LYS A 61 9.14 15.56 -0.45
C LYS A 61 8.64 16.99 -0.61
N LYS A 62 8.95 17.86 0.33
CA LYS A 62 8.52 19.28 0.32
C LYS A 62 8.81 20.03 -0.98
N VAL A 63 9.89 19.69 -1.67
CA VAL A 63 10.23 20.29 -2.96
C VAL A 63 9.20 20.03 -4.05
N LEU A 64 8.38 19.01 -3.91
CA LEU A 64 7.30 18.65 -4.83
C LEU A 64 5.94 19.19 -4.41
N ALA A 65 5.80 19.62 -3.17
CA ALA A 65 4.61 20.25 -2.61
C ALA A 65 4.91 21.73 -2.39
N ASN A 66 4.90 22.52 -3.45
CA ASN A 66 5.26 23.93 -3.43
C ASN A 66 4.30 24.76 -4.27
N ASP A 67 3.02 24.47 -4.16
CA ASP A 67 1.97 25.19 -4.86
C ASP A 67 1.39 26.30 -3.96
N ASP A 68 1.03 27.43 -4.56
CA ASP A 68 0.35 28.55 -3.88
C ASP A 68 -1.18 28.35 -3.84
N VAL A 69 -1.67 27.31 -4.50
CA VAL A 69 -3.10 27.00 -4.66
C VAL A 69 -3.31 25.51 -4.36
N PRO A 70 -4.27 25.13 -3.52
CA PRO A 70 -4.55 23.74 -3.21
C PRO A 70 -5.07 22.98 -4.41
N SER A 71 -4.81 21.67 -4.47
CA SER A 71 -5.41 20.77 -5.46
C SER A 71 -6.94 20.77 -5.37
N PHE A 72 -7.48 20.88 -4.14
CA PHE A 72 -8.91 21.05 -3.87
C PHE A 72 -9.11 22.13 -2.81
N ALA A 73 -9.76 23.24 -3.21
CA ALA A 73 -10.10 24.30 -2.28
C ALA A 73 -11.26 23.89 -1.37
N GLY A 74 -11.19 24.25 -0.09
CA GLY A 74 -12.26 23.98 0.87
C GLY A 74 -12.01 24.65 2.22
N GLY A 75 -12.85 24.34 3.20
CA GLY A 75 -12.70 24.86 4.56
C GLY A 75 -11.34 24.48 5.12
N GLY A 76 -10.68 25.40 5.81
CA GLY A 76 -9.37 25.20 6.41
C GLY A 76 -8.17 25.48 5.50
N THR A 77 -8.35 25.65 4.17
CA THR A 77 -7.26 25.89 3.22
C THR A 77 -6.95 27.39 3.02
N VAL A 78 -7.71 28.28 3.62
CA VAL A 78 -7.58 29.72 3.50
C VAL A 78 -7.25 30.40 4.83
N SER A 79 -6.40 31.42 4.79
CA SER A 79 -6.13 32.31 5.93
C SER A 79 -7.09 33.51 5.96
N TYR A 80 -7.63 33.89 4.80
CA TYR A 80 -8.61 34.95 4.66
C TYR A 80 -9.54 34.70 3.47
N VAL A 81 -10.80 35.06 3.63
CA VAL A 81 -11.80 35.03 2.55
C VAL A 81 -12.74 36.23 2.64
N SER A 82 -13.06 36.82 1.50
CA SER A 82 -14.08 37.85 1.32
C SER A 82 -14.92 37.57 0.09
N LYS A 83 -15.88 38.39 -0.21
CA LYS A 83 -16.75 38.21 -1.40
C LYS A 83 -15.96 38.13 -2.71
N ASN A 84 -14.87 38.87 -2.84
CA ASN A 84 -14.13 39.00 -4.10
C ASN A 84 -12.65 38.59 -4.00
N TYR A 85 -12.19 38.14 -2.85
CA TYR A 85 -10.77 37.89 -2.60
C TYR A 85 -10.58 36.83 -1.52
N HIS A 86 -9.57 35.97 -1.69
CA HIS A 86 -9.15 35.01 -0.70
C HIS A 86 -7.62 34.89 -0.68
N ILE A 87 -7.07 34.44 0.44
CA ILE A 87 -5.66 34.13 0.60
C ILE A 87 -5.56 32.70 1.12
N PHE A 88 -4.87 31.84 0.38
CA PHE A 88 -4.59 30.49 0.80
C PHE A 88 -3.54 30.41 1.90
N LEU A 89 -3.49 29.29 2.62
CA LEU A 89 -2.44 29.00 3.58
C LEU A 89 -1.11 28.79 2.85
N LYS A 90 -0.01 29.04 3.56
CA LYS A 90 1.35 28.77 3.07
C LYS A 90 1.91 27.41 3.53
N ASP A 91 1.30 26.83 4.55
CA ASP A 91 1.63 25.50 5.00
C ASP A 91 1.06 24.47 4.04
N GLN A 92 1.91 23.69 3.41
CA GLN A 92 1.53 22.79 2.32
C GLN A 92 0.63 21.63 2.80
N GLU A 93 0.85 21.13 4.01
CA GLU A 93 -0.01 20.07 4.56
C GLU A 93 -1.42 20.60 4.78
N ALA A 94 -1.56 21.74 5.46
CA ALA A 94 -2.86 22.36 5.70
C ALA A 94 -3.52 22.86 4.40
N LEU A 95 -2.72 23.29 3.41
CA LEU A 95 -3.22 23.71 2.11
C LEU A 95 -3.90 22.55 1.35
N GLU A 96 -3.35 21.34 1.40
CA GLU A 96 -3.86 20.17 0.70
C GLU A 96 -4.91 19.36 1.49
N GLU A 97 -5.13 19.68 2.78
CA GLU A 97 -6.14 19.05 3.63
C GLU A 97 -7.43 19.87 3.74
N ALA A 98 -8.19 19.92 2.65
CA ALA A 98 -9.46 20.65 2.61
C ALA A 98 -10.56 19.97 3.45
N GLY A 99 -11.23 20.75 4.29
CA GLY A 99 -12.31 20.28 5.17
C GLY A 99 -11.81 19.72 6.50
N THR A 100 -12.71 19.08 7.25
CA THR A 100 -12.35 18.45 8.52
C THR A 100 -11.60 17.15 8.26
N PRO A 101 -10.37 17.00 8.77
CA PRO A 101 -9.61 15.77 8.57
C PRO A 101 -10.30 14.57 9.24
N PRO A 102 -10.05 13.34 8.78
CA PRO A 102 -10.63 12.12 9.36
C PRO A 102 -9.94 11.76 10.69
N ILE A 103 -10.18 12.53 11.74
CA ILE A 103 -9.48 12.47 13.04
C ILE A 103 -9.39 11.05 13.58
N LEU A 104 -10.51 10.31 13.61
CA LEU A 104 -10.53 8.93 14.09
C LEU A 104 -9.74 7.99 13.16
N GLY A 105 -9.74 8.26 11.86
CA GLY A 105 -8.95 7.53 10.88
C GLY A 105 -7.45 7.72 11.09
N LEU A 106 -7.01 8.93 11.41
CA LEU A 106 -5.62 9.25 11.75
C LEU A 106 -5.17 8.57 13.05
N ILE A 107 -6.02 8.61 14.08
CA ILE A 107 -5.75 7.92 15.36
C ILE A 107 -5.60 6.42 15.12
N ARG A 108 -6.49 5.80 14.34
CA ARG A 108 -6.40 4.38 14.00
C ARG A 108 -5.13 4.04 13.20
N ALA A 109 -4.77 4.88 12.25
CA ALA A 109 -3.52 4.71 11.50
C ALA A 109 -2.31 4.72 12.45
N ASN A 110 -2.23 5.69 13.36
CA ASN A 110 -1.16 5.77 14.35
C ASN A 110 -1.10 4.53 15.25
N LEU A 111 -2.25 4.08 15.77
CA LEU A 111 -2.33 2.89 16.63
C LEU A 111 -1.89 1.62 15.87
N ALA A 112 -2.27 1.48 14.60
CA ALA A 112 -1.85 0.35 13.77
C ALA A 112 -0.32 0.35 13.53
N TYR A 113 0.28 1.51 13.32
CA TYR A 113 1.73 1.62 13.21
C TYR A 113 2.45 1.33 14.53
N LYS A 114 1.92 1.82 15.67
CA LYS A 114 2.47 1.48 16.99
C LYS A 114 2.42 -0.02 17.26
N LEU A 115 1.29 -0.67 16.97
CA LEU A 115 1.16 -2.12 17.09
C LEU A 115 2.20 -2.86 16.25
N ARG A 116 2.41 -2.42 14.99
CA ARG A 116 3.43 -2.98 14.10
C ARG A 116 4.84 -2.82 14.68
N GLU A 117 5.14 -1.68 15.28
CA GLU A 117 6.43 -1.41 15.94
C GLU A 117 6.63 -2.27 17.18
N GLU A 118 5.58 -2.46 17.99
CA GLU A 118 5.60 -3.31 19.18
C GLU A 118 5.82 -4.79 18.83
N ILE A 119 5.19 -5.29 17.76
CA ILE A 119 5.43 -6.64 17.23
C ILE A 119 6.86 -6.76 16.69
N GLY A 120 7.34 -5.72 16.05
CA GLY A 120 8.64 -5.65 15.42
C GLY A 120 8.68 -6.20 14.00
N LEU A 121 9.24 -5.41 13.07
CA LEU A 121 9.34 -5.79 11.66
C LEU A 121 10.17 -7.06 11.41
N ALA A 122 11.17 -7.35 12.25
CA ALA A 122 11.96 -8.56 12.15
C ALA A 122 11.08 -9.79 12.41
N THR A 123 10.31 -9.79 13.49
CA THR A 123 9.37 -10.87 13.84
C THR A 123 8.33 -11.10 12.73
N ILE A 124 7.75 -10.00 12.20
CA ILE A 124 6.80 -10.08 11.08
C ILE A 124 7.48 -10.73 9.87
N TYR A 125 8.68 -10.29 9.53
CA TYR A 125 9.41 -10.79 8.37
C TYR A 125 9.79 -12.29 8.50
N GLU A 126 10.24 -12.71 9.65
CA GLU A 126 10.60 -14.10 9.93
C GLU A 126 9.39 -15.02 9.79
N ASN A 127 8.29 -14.70 10.46
CA ASN A 127 7.05 -15.48 10.38
C ASN A 127 6.49 -15.54 8.95
N GLU A 128 6.42 -14.40 8.25
CA GLU A 128 5.93 -14.34 6.88
C GLU A 128 6.84 -15.10 5.91
N SER A 129 8.15 -15.10 6.14
CA SER A 129 9.10 -15.83 5.30
C SER A 129 8.96 -17.34 5.47
N GLU A 130 8.86 -17.81 6.70
CA GLU A 130 8.66 -19.25 7.01
C GLU A 130 7.35 -19.76 6.42
N LEU A 131 6.24 -19.06 6.67
CA LEU A 131 4.93 -19.42 6.13
C LEU A 131 4.90 -19.37 4.60
N SER A 132 5.57 -18.38 4.00
CA SER A 132 5.66 -18.27 2.54
C SER A 132 6.44 -19.41 1.92
N GLU A 133 7.54 -19.82 2.53
CA GLU A 133 8.34 -20.93 2.04
C GLU A 133 7.58 -22.25 2.14
N TYR A 134 6.97 -22.52 3.29
CA TYR A 134 6.11 -23.70 3.48
C TYR A 134 4.98 -23.74 2.45
N PHE A 135 4.25 -22.64 2.29
CA PHE A 135 3.14 -22.57 1.35
C PHE A 135 3.59 -22.76 -0.10
N CYS A 136 4.72 -22.15 -0.50
CA CYS A 136 5.30 -22.35 -1.83
C CYS A 136 5.68 -23.80 -2.09
N GLN A 137 6.23 -24.52 -1.10
CA GLN A 137 6.56 -25.94 -1.22
C GLN A 137 5.29 -26.76 -1.47
N ARG A 138 4.25 -26.53 -0.66
CA ARG A 138 2.97 -27.25 -0.79
C ARG A 138 2.27 -26.98 -2.11
N LEU A 139 2.30 -25.74 -2.59
CA LEU A 139 1.70 -25.40 -3.89
C LEU A 139 2.36 -26.13 -5.06
N ARG A 140 3.66 -26.43 -4.99
CA ARG A 140 4.38 -27.18 -6.05
C ARG A 140 3.96 -28.65 -6.15
N GLU A 141 3.33 -29.19 -5.12
CA GLU A 141 2.84 -30.57 -5.09
C GLU A 141 1.51 -30.73 -5.85
N ILE A 142 0.90 -29.62 -6.27
CA ILE A 142 -0.37 -29.60 -7.01
C ILE A 142 -0.10 -29.39 -8.50
N PRO A 143 -0.15 -30.43 -9.35
CA PRO A 143 0.21 -30.35 -10.78
C PRO A 143 -0.67 -29.41 -11.60
N GLU A 144 -1.94 -29.27 -11.21
CA GLU A 144 -2.92 -28.43 -11.90
C GLU A 144 -2.81 -26.95 -11.53
N LEU A 145 -1.96 -26.59 -10.55
CA LEU A 145 -1.83 -25.22 -10.07
C LEU A 145 -0.92 -24.41 -11.00
N VAL A 146 -1.40 -23.24 -11.40
CA VAL A 146 -0.64 -22.25 -12.16
C VAL A 146 -0.35 -21.06 -11.24
N SER A 147 0.91 -20.92 -10.83
CA SER A 147 1.37 -19.79 -10.00
C SER A 147 1.83 -18.63 -10.86
N TYR A 148 1.39 -17.42 -10.53
CA TYR A 148 1.80 -16.17 -11.22
C TYR A 148 3.01 -15.50 -10.60
N CYS A 149 3.67 -16.13 -9.64
CA CYS A 149 4.87 -15.60 -9.04
C CYS A 149 6.04 -16.57 -9.23
N PRO A 150 7.06 -16.19 -10.01
CA PRO A 150 8.28 -16.98 -10.16
C PRO A 150 8.94 -17.30 -8.82
N ALA A 151 9.41 -18.52 -8.67
CA ALA A 151 9.98 -19.01 -7.40
C ALA A 151 11.28 -18.32 -6.99
N ASN A 152 11.97 -17.69 -7.95
CA ASN A 152 13.28 -17.04 -7.74
C ASN A 152 13.18 -15.56 -7.34
N LEU A 153 11.96 -14.99 -7.24
CA LEU A 153 11.79 -13.60 -6.88
C LEU A 153 11.47 -13.45 -5.40
N LYS A 154 12.06 -12.43 -4.77
CA LYS A 154 11.67 -12.00 -3.41
C LYS A 154 10.22 -11.58 -3.39
N ARG A 155 9.48 -12.02 -2.39
CA ARG A 155 8.04 -11.79 -2.30
C ARG A 155 7.57 -11.45 -0.90
N LEU A 156 6.38 -10.88 -0.82
CA LEU A 156 5.53 -10.86 0.36
C LEU A 156 4.73 -12.16 0.40
N ALA A 157 4.14 -12.50 1.53
CA ALA A 157 3.22 -13.63 1.69
C ALA A 157 1.87 -13.42 0.97
N ILE A 158 1.93 -13.00 -0.28
CA ILE A 158 0.79 -12.79 -1.17
C ILE A 158 0.96 -13.72 -2.37
N PHE A 159 0.01 -14.64 -2.56
CA PHE A 159 0.06 -15.68 -3.58
C PHE A 159 -1.07 -15.53 -4.55
N SER A 160 -0.74 -15.40 -5.84
CA SER A 160 -1.69 -15.39 -6.95
C SER A 160 -1.54 -16.67 -7.74
N PHE A 161 -2.63 -17.41 -7.88
CA PHE A 161 -2.62 -18.68 -8.59
C PHE A 161 -3.99 -19.00 -9.18
N ASN A 162 -4.00 -19.85 -10.18
CA ASN A 162 -5.20 -20.52 -10.70
C ASN A 162 -5.04 -22.04 -10.60
N VAL A 163 -6.13 -22.75 -10.63
CA VAL A 163 -6.18 -24.21 -10.83
C VAL A 163 -6.76 -24.47 -12.21
N LYS A 164 -6.13 -25.35 -12.99
CA LYS A 164 -6.59 -25.69 -14.34
C LYS A 164 -8.03 -26.20 -14.29
N ASN A 165 -8.84 -25.76 -15.23
CA ASN A 165 -10.24 -26.13 -15.39
C ASN A 165 -11.17 -25.77 -14.22
N VAL A 166 -10.72 -24.93 -13.28
CA VAL A 166 -11.55 -24.42 -12.18
C VAL A 166 -11.63 -22.91 -12.29
N ALA A 167 -12.85 -22.38 -12.39
CA ALA A 167 -13.05 -20.94 -12.41
C ALA A 167 -12.61 -20.30 -11.07
N PRO A 168 -11.88 -19.17 -11.05
CA PRO A 168 -11.38 -18.56 -9.82
C PRO A 168 -12.45 -18.26 -8.77
N TYR A 169 -13.64 -17.85 -9.19
CA TYR A 169 -14.77 -17.59 -8.28
C TYR A 169 -15.33 -18.86 -7.66
N GLU A 170 -15.38 -19.96 -8.42
CA GLU A 170 -15.75 -21.26 -7.90
C GLU A 170 -14.75 -21.80 -6.90
N LEU A 171 -13.45 -21.71 -7.23
CA LEU A 171 -12.38 -22.10 -6.31
C LEU A 171 -12.46 -21.33 -4.99
N SER A 172 -12.61 -20.00 -5.07
CA SER A 172 -12.75 -19.16 -3.87
C SER A 172 -13.96 -19.55 -3.02
N LYS A 173 -15.09 -19.89 -3.67
CA LYS A 173 -16.30 -20.34 -2.98
C LYS A 173 -16.11 -21.68 -2.27
N ILE A 174 -15.46 -22.65 -2.93
CA ILE A 174 -15.15 -23.97 -2.35
C ILE A 174 -14.21 -23.79 -1.15
N LEU A 175 -13.09 -23.06 -1.32
CA LEU A 175 -12.12 -22.82 -0.27
C LEU A 175 -12.78 -22.18 0.97
N SER A 176 -13.66 -21.19 0.75
CA SER A 176 -14.35 -20.52 1.85
C SER A 176 -15.37 -21.43 2.54
N LYS A 177 -16.21 -22.15 1.79
CA LYS A 177 -17.32 -22.93 2.35
C LYS A 177 -16.87 -24.24 2.99
N GLU A 178 -15.94 -24.95 2.37
CA GLU A 178 -15.56 -26.29 2.78
C GLU A 178 -14.33 -26.27 3.72
N TYR A 179 -13.45 -25.28 3.57
CA TYR A 179 -12.18 -25.23 4.30
C TYR A 179 -12.00 -24.00 5.17
N GLY A 180 -12.94 -23.02 5.14
CA GLY A 180 -12.82 -21.78 5.89
C GLY A 180 -11.69 -20.86 5.40
N ILE A 181 -11.13 -21.12 4.21
CA ILE A 181 -10.02 -20.34 3.63
C ILE A 181 -10.60 -19.22 2.78
N GLN A 182 -10.42 -17.98 3.24
CA GLN A 182 -10.87 -16.80 2.50
C GLN A 182 -9.83 -16.38 1.47
N THR A 183 -10.23 -16.34 0.21
CA THR A 183 -9.41 -15.89 -0.91
C THR A 183 -10.14 -14.82 -1.72
N ARG A 184 -9.41 -14.06 -2.52
CA ARG A 184 -9.97 -13.07 -3.41
C ARG A 184 -9.86 -13.53 -4.86
N ALA A 185 -10.98 -13.75 -5.51
CA ALA A 185 -11.05 -14.11 -6.92
C ALA A 185 -11.15 -12.88 -7.82
N GLY A 186 -10.68 -13.01 -9.07
CA GLY A 186 -10.72 -11.97 -10.08
C GLY A 186 -9.51 -11.03 -10.06
N CYS A 187 -9.56 -10.03 -10.93
CA CYS A 187 -8.43 -9.12 -11.17
C CYS A 187 -8.20 -8.08 -10.06
N SER A 188 -9.03 -8.04 -9.02
CA SER A 188 -8.92 -7.07 -7.92
C SER A 188 -8.83 -5.61 -8.44
N CYS A 189 -7.71 -4.94 -8.14
CA CYS A 189 -7.44 -3.58 -8.59
C CYS A 189 -6.68 -3.52 -9.93
N ALA A 190 -6.48 -4.64 -10.61
CA ALA A 190 -5.76 -4.75 -11.89
C ALA A 190 -6.75 -5.00 -13.05
N GLY A 191 -7.74 -4.13 -13.22
CA GLY A 191 -8.86 -4.31 -14.15
C GLY A 191 -8.49 -4.44 -15.63
N SER A 192 -7.30 -4.04 -16.02
CA SER A 192 -6.79 -4.18 -17.40
C SER A 192 -5.87 -5.40 -17.60
N TYR A 193 -5.78 -6.27 -16.62
CA TYR A 193 -4.93 -7.46 -16.65
C TYR A 193 -5.67 -8.66 -17.26
#